data_8322d229e042d3a4bdcce151b175b2c1
#
_entry.id   8322d229e042d3a4bdcce151b175b2c1
#
_cell.length_a   1.000
_cell.length_b   1.000
_cell.length_c   1.000
_cell.angle_alpha   90.00
_cell.angle_beta   90.00
_cell.angle_gamma   90.00
#
_symmetry.space_group_name_H-M   'P 1'
#
loop_
_entity.id
_entity.type
_entity.pdbx_description
1 polymer ?
#
loop_
_entity_poly.entity_id
_entity_poly.type
_entity_poly.pdbx_seq_one_letter_code
_entity_poly.pdbx_strand_id
1 'polypeptide(L)'
;NVFQTAWQIIVKDEKNVIVWDSGVQENSDTTAISYQGEMLKSTSVYHYQITVWTNTEEMIQSGENHFETAFFDKSDWKAKWMEPEPLPQLLQNPLNEAKKEWRKITEAMMHGDMSAMKTEEDIWDALPMEPYDPAVQMRRVFRVGKSVKRARLYVTSHGIYEVKINGKSVTDSRLNPGFTAYDRRLKYQVYDVDEFVQNGENAVSVTVADGWYKGKIALGHGCEYGEVPGVLLQLEMIDEN
;
A
#
# COMPACT_ATOMS: atom_id res chain seq x y z
N ASN A 1 -40.62 18.03 -4.44
CA ASN A 1 -39.28 17.41 -4.29
C ASN A 1 -38.21 18.43 -4.66
N VAL A 2 -37.21 18.57 -3.81
CA VAL A 2 -36.03 19.40 -4.09
C VAL A 2 -34.98 18.49 -4.78
N PHE A 3 -34.39 18.95 -5.87
CA PHE A 3 -33.32 18.24 -6.57
C PHE A 3 -32.31 19.22 -7.15
N GLN A 4 -31.08 18.76 -7.36
CA GLN A 4 -29.99 19.53 -7.95
C GLN A 4 -30.25 19.83 -9.42
N THR A 5 -30.02 21.05 -9.84
CA THR A 5 -30.10 21.53 -11.23
C THR A 5 -28.75 21.94 -11.81
N ALA A 6 -27.82 22.36 -10.94
CA ALA A 6 -26.45 22.70 -11.36
C ALA A 6 -25.46 22.48 -10.22
N TRP A 7 -24.17 22.45 -10.58
CA TRP A 7 -23.07 22.34 -9.62
C TRP A 7 -21.83 23.08 -10.11
N GLN A 8 -20.94 23.39 -9.18
CA GLN A 8 -19.60 23.90 -9.42
C GLN A 8 -18.65 23.31 -8.40
N ILE A 9 -17.43 22.96 -8.85
CA ILE A 9 -16.35 22.51 -7.99
C ILE A 9 -15.14 23.44 -8.22
N ILE A 10 -14.60 23.96 -7.12
CA ILE A 10 -13.36 24.74 -7.12
C ILE A 10 -12.31 23.94 -6.36
N VAL A 11 -11.14 23.73 -6.95
CA VAL A 11 -9.99 23.06 -6.32
C VAL A 11 -8.83 24.05 -6.26
N LYS A 12 -8.18 24.12 -5.11
CA LYS A 12 -7.03 24.99 -4.84
C LYS A 12 -5.85 24.16 -4.35
N ASP A 13 -4.64 24.62 -4.64
CA ASP A 13 -3.42 24.07 -4.06
C ASP A 13 -3.17 24.58 -2.61
N GLU A 14 -2.10 24.11 -1.97
CA GLU A 14 -1.68 24.51 -0.61
C GLU A 14 -1.42 26.03 -0.48
N LYS A 15 -1.23 26.74 -1.59
CA LYS A 15 -1.01 28.19 -1.63
C LYS A 15 -2.29 28.98 -1.92
N ASN A 16 -3.46 28.31 -1.89
CA ASN A 16 -4.75 28.87 -2.25
C ASN A 16 -4.87 29.33 -3.72
N VAL A 17 -3.99 28.83 -4.62
CA VAL A 17 -4.11 29.07 -6.06
C VAL A 17 -5.15 28.11 -6.62
N ILE A 18 -6.11 28.64 -7.39
CA ILE A 18 -7.12 27.81 -8.06
C ILE A 18 -6.42 27.01 -9.16
N VAL A 19 -6.46 25.67 -9.03
CA VAL A 19 -5.93 24.71 -10.01
C VAL A 19 -7.04 24.09 -10.86
N TRP A 20 -8.28 24.23 -10.42
CA TRP A 20 -9.46 23.89 -11.20
C TRP A 20 -10.69 24.65 -10.71
N ASP A 21 -11.39 25.22 -11.66
CA ASP A 21 -12.76 25.71 -11.53
C ASP A 21 -13.57 25.06 -12.64
N SER A 22 -14.54 24.23 -12.28
CA SER A 22 -15.40 23.57 -13.26
C SER A 22 -16.31 24.53 -14.01
N GLY A 23 -16.43 25.78 -13.54
CA GLY A 23 -17.55 26.64 -13.89
C GLY A 23 -18.88 26.03 -13.42
N VAL A 24 -19.96 26.77 -13.60
CA VAL A 24 -21.29 26.23 -13.32
C VAL A 24 -21.68 25.24 -14.41
N GLN A 25 -21.96 24.01 -13.99
CA GLN A 25 -22.42 22.92 -14.85
C GLN A 25 -23.91 22.72 -14.67
N GLU A 26 -24.69 23.06 -15.69
CA GLU A 26 -26.16 22.99 -15.68
C GLU A 26 -26.66 21.57 -15.91
N ASN A 27 -26.44 20.69 -14.94
CA ASN A 27 -26.93 19.32 -14.95
C ASN A 27 -27.08 18.78 -13.52
N SER A 28 -27.66 17.60 -13.38
CA SER A 28 -27.90 16.95 -12.09
C SER A 28 -26.89 15.84 -11.77
N ASP A 29 -25.73 15.83 -12.42
CA ASP A 29 -24.69 14.83 -12.15
C ASP A 29 -24.16 14.99 -10.72
N THR A 30 -24.15 13.89 -9.99
CA THR A 30 -23.71 13.85 -8.58
C THR A 30 -22.55 12.90 -8.33
N THR A 31 -22.17 12.12 -9.33
CA THR A 31 -21.15 11.07 -9.22
C THR A 31 -20.29 11.02 -10.49
N ALA A 32 -19.11 10.42 -10.36
CA ALA A 32 -18.16 10.21 -11.46
C ALA A 32 -17.73 11.50 -12.18
N ILE A 33 -17.71 12.63 -11.47
CA ILE A 33 -17.20 13.89 -12.01
C ILE A 33 -15.69 13.79 -12.10
N SER A 34 -15.16 13.88 -13.32
CA SER A 34 -13.73 13.82 -13.55
C SER A 34 -13.09 15.18 -13.38
N TYR A 35 -11.97 15.23 -12.66
CA TYR A 35 -11.13 16.42 -12.57
C TYR A 35 -10.56 16.77 -13.95
N GLN A 36 -10.67 18.03 -14.34
CA GLN A 36 -10.21 18.56 -15.64
C GLN A 36 -9.30 19.78 -15.50
N GLY A 37 -8.77 20.02 -14.31
CA GLY A 37 -7.88 21.14 -14.02
C GLY A 37 -6.43 20.88 -14.42
N GLU A 38 -5.54 21.68 -13.87
CA GLU A 38 -4.10 21.49 -14.03
C GLU A 38 -3.65 20.13 -13.51
N MET A 39 -2.56 19.60 -14.07
CA MET A 39 -1.99 18.34 -13.61
C MET A 39 -1.64 18.42 -12.12
N LEU A 40 -2.25 17.55 -11.32
CA LEU A 40 -1.95 17.46 -9.90
C LEU A 40 -0.53 16.95 -9.69
N LYS A 41 0.11 17.39 -8.61
CA LYS A 41 1.47 16.97 -8.23
C LYS A 41 1.39 15.81 -7.24
N SER A 42 2.40 14.95 -7.24
CA SER A 42 2.57 13.91 -6.22
C SER A 42 2.69 14.51 -4.82
N THR A 43 2.21 13.81 -3.80
CA THR A 43 2.39 14.12 -2.36
C THR A 43 1.93 15.52 -1.95
N SER A 44 0.91 16.04 -2.61
CA SER A 44 0.43 17.40 -2.44
C SER A 44 -0.97 17.42 -1.84
N VAL A 45 -1.25 18.43 -1.04
CA VAL A 45 -2.59 18.68 -0.48
C VAL A 45 -3.34 19.63 -1.38
N TYR A 46 -4.61 19.34 -1.60
CA TYR A 46 -5.53 20.19 -2.35
C TYR A 46 -6.79 20.40 -1.53
N HIS A 47 -7.29 21.63 -1.57
CA HIS A 47 -8.54 22.01 -0.93
C HIS A 47 -9.63 22.12 -1.98
N TYR A 48 -10.84 21.69 -1.67
CA TYR A 48 -11.94 21.81 -2.60
C TYR A 48 -13.22 22.26 -1.92
N GLN A 49 -14.05 22.94 -2.70
CA GLN A 49 -15.38 23.39 -2.30
C GLN A 49 -16.37 23.08 -3.40
N ILE A 50 -17.55 22.61 -3.03
CA ILE A 50 -18.63 22.28 -3.94
C ILE A 50 -19.79 23.23 -3.68
N THR A 51 -20.33 23.79 -4.75
CA THR A 51 -21.57 24.55 -4.74
C THR A 51 -22.60 23.83 -5.59
N VAL A 52 -23.82 23.70 -5.10
CA VAL A 52 -24.96 23.15 -5.85
C VAL A 52 -26.12 24.13 -5.86
N TRP A 53 -26.86 24.11 -6.95
CA TRP A 53 -28.13 24.85 -7.11
C TRP A 53 -29.26 23.86 -7.24
N THR A 54 -30.42 24.25 -6.73
CA THR A 54 -31.62 23.41 -6.72
C THR A 54 -32.72 23.99 -7.60
N ASN A 55 -33.72 23.16 -7.91
CA ASN A 55 -34.92 23.60 -8.63
C ASN A 55 -35.80 24.61 -7.84
N THR A 56 -35.46 24.88 -6.60
CA THR A 56 -36.10 25.91 -5.74
C THR A 56 -35.26 27.20 -5.70
N GLU A 57 -34.32 27.37 -6.61
CA GLU A 57 -33.40 28.52 -6.67
C GLU A 57 -32.50 28.68 -5.43
N GLU A 58 -32.41 27.63 -4.61
CA GLU A 58 -31.52 27.60 -3.44
C GLU A 58 -30.11 27.25 -3.86
N MET A 59 -29.14 28.00 -3.36
CA MET A 59 -27.71 27.71 -3.52
C MET A 59 -27.16 27.18 -2.21
N ILE A 60 -26.54 25.99 -2.26
CA ILE A 60 -25.95 25.33 -1.11
C ILE A 60 -24.45 25.15 -1.39
N GLN A 61 -23.62 25.58 -0.46
CA GLN A 61 -22.17 25.47 -0.57
C GLN A 61 -21.64 24.59 0.55
N SER A 62 -20.75 23.65 0.21
CA SER A 62 -20.06 22.82 1.21
C SER A 62 -19.07 23.66 2.04
N GLY A 63 -18.70 23.17 3.20
CA GLY A 63 -17.44 23.59 3.83
C GLY A 63 -16.26 23.31 2.90
N GLU A 64 -15.13 23.92 3.18
CA GLU A 64 -13.88 23.56 2.53
C GLU A 64 -13.44 22.17 3.01
N ASN A 65 -13.14 21.29 2.07
CA ASN A 65 -12.62 19.95 2.30
C ASN A 65 -11.25 19.83 1.65
N HIS A 66 -10.53 18.76 1.95
CA HIS A 66 -9.22 18.52 1.35
C HIS A 66 -9.05 17.07 0.93
N PHE A 67 -8.10 16.86 0.04
CA PHE A 67 -7.56 15.55 -0.29
C PHE A 67 -6.05 15.65 -0.49
N GLU A 68 -5.37 14.53 -0.32
CA GLU A 68 -3.94 14.41 -0.61
C GLU A 68 -3.72 13.47 -1.79
N THR A 69 -2.76 13.82 -2.63
CA THR A 69 -2.30 12.94 -3.69
C THR A 69 -1.19 12.02 -3.17
N ALA A 70 -1.17 10.82 -3.68
CA ALA A 70 -0.10 9.86 -3.43
C ALA A 70 1.03 10.00 -4.48
N PHE A 71 1.93 9.02 -4.58
CA PHE A 71 2.92 8.96 -5.64
C PHE A 71 2.27 8.67 -6.99
N PHE A 72 2.59 9.45 -7.99
CA PHE A 72 2.12 9.26 -9.37
C PHE A 72 3.13 8.50 -10.22
N ASP A 73 4.41 8.58 -9.90
CA ASP A 73 5.47 7.93 -10.64
C ASP A 73 6.34 7.04 -9.75
N LYS A 74 6.93 6.01 -10.35
CA LYS A 74 7.87 5.13 -9.66
C LYS A 74 9.11 5.87 -9.17
N SER A 75 9.49 6.97 -9.82
CA SER A 75 10.61 7.82 -9.42
C SER A 75 10.36 8.62 -8.14
N ASP A 76 9.12 8.71 -7.67
CA ASP A 76 8.78 9.31 -6.37
C ASP A 76 9.30 8.44 -5.22
N TRP A 77 9.45 7.14 -5.44
CA TRP A 77 10.10 6.24 -4.50
C TRP A 77 11.61 6.47 -4.49
N LYS A 78 12.13 6.99 -3.38
CA LYS A 78 13.58 7.14 -3.12
C LYS A 78 14.11 5.98 -2.27
N ALA A 79 13.22 5.31 -1.55
CA ALA A 79 13.54 4.13 -0.76
C ALA A 79 13.90 2.94 -1.67
N LYS A 80 14.61 1.99 -1.09
CA LYS A 80 14.94 0.71 -1.72
C LYS A 80 14.23 -0.42 -0.99
N TRP A 81 13.95 -1.49 -1.70
CA TRP A 81 13.46 -2.72 -1.10
C TRP A 81 14.44 -3.21 -0.03
N MET A 82 13.88 -3.65 1.08
CA MET A 82 14.60 -4.29 2.17
C MET A 82 14.07 -5.70 2.30
N GLU A 83 14.97 -6.66 2.28
CA GLU A 83 14.68 -8.08 2.49
C GLU A 83 15.40 -8.54 3.75
N PRO A 84 14.90 -9.55 4.46
CA PRO A 84 15.62 -10.13 5.57
C PRO A 84 16.93 -10.77 5.07
N GLU A 85 17.92 -10.77 5.94
CA GLU A 85 19.11 -11.60 5.68
C GLU A 85 18.71 -13.06 5.58
N PRO A 86 19.29 -13.82 4.64
CA PRO A 86 19.02 -15.26 4.55
C PRO A 86 19.27 -15.94 5.90
N LEU A 87 18.31 -16.71 6.36
CA LEU A 87 18.49 -17.52 7.57
C LEU A 87 19.69 -18.44 7.37
N PRO A 88 20.49 -18.70 8.45
CA PRO A 88 21.51 -19.70 8.41
C PRO A 88 20.96 -21.03 7.86
N GLN A 89 21.75 -21.74 7.07
CA GLN A 89 21.31 -22.95 6.37
C GLN A 89 20.64 -24.00 7.28
N LEU A 90 21.03 -24.05 8.56
CA LEU A 90 20.43 -24.90 9.58
C LEU A 90 19.00 -24.49 10.00
N LEU A 91 18.61 -23.23 9.74
CA LEU A 91 17.29 -22.68 10.03
C LEU A 91 16.44 -22.50 8.77
N GLN A 92 16.96 -22.84 7.59
CA GLN A 92 16.20 -22.80 6.36
C GLN A 92 15.12 -23.90 6.41
N ASN A 93 13.89 -23.50 6.11
CA ASN A 93 12.78 -24.41 6.11
C ASN A 93 12.89 -25.41 4.94
N PRO A 94 13.00 -26.73 5.20
CA PRO A 94 13.05 -27.74 4.13
C PRO A 94 11.84 -27.67 3.19
N LEU A 95 10.69 -27.15 3.67
CA LEU A 95 9.50 -26.92 2.85
C LEU A 95 9.73 -25.97 1.68
N ASN A 96 10.71 -25.07 1.76
CA ASN A 96 10.96 -24.15 0.65
C ASN A 96 11.49 -24.88 -0.60
N GLU A 97 12.34 -25.88 -0.42
CA GLU A 97 12.82 -26.69 -1.55
C GLU A 97 11.69 -27.58 -2.10
N ALA A 98 10.89 -28.17 -1.23
CA ALA A 98 9.73 -28.92 -1.70
C ALA A 98 8.70 -28.07 -2.44
N LYS A 99 8.47 -26.83 -1.98
CA LYS A 99 7.60 -25.88 -2.70
C LYS A 99 8.13 -25.56 -4.10
N LYS A 100 9.45 -25.51 -4.29
CA LYS A 100 10.05 -25.32 -5.62
C LYS A 100 9.81 -26.52 -6.53
N GLU A 101 10.02 -27.71 -6.00
CA GLU A 101 9.75 -28.96 -6.76
C GLU A 101 8.26 -29.09 -7.08
N TRP A 102 7.39 -28.79 -6.11
CA TRP A 102 5.94 -28.77 -6.33
C TRP A 102 5.53 -27.81 -7.46
N ARG A 103 6.11 -26.62 -7.52
CA ARG A 103 5.83 -25.67 -8.61
C ARG A 103 6.15 -26.28 -9.98
N LYS A 104 7.29 -26.93 -10.11
CA LYS A 104 7.68 -27.61 -11.35
C LYS A 104 6.69 -28.72 -11.73
N ILE A 105 6.24 -29.50 -10.73
CA ILE A 105 5.24 -30.55 -10.92
C ILE A 105 3.91 -29.95 -11.39
N THR A 106 3.44 -28.89 -10.74
CA THR A 106 2.19 -28.21 -11.09
C THR A 106 2.27 -27.62 -12.50
N GLU A 107 3.37 -27.01 -12.88
CA GLU A 107 3.61 -26.50 -14.23
C GLU A 107 3.57 -27.64 -15.26
N ALA A 108 4.22 -28.76 -14.99
CA ALA A 108 4.21 -29.94 -15.87
C ALA A 108 2.77 -30.47 -16.04
N MET A 109 2.00 -30.58 -14.98
CA MET A 109 0.60 -30.99 -15.01
C MET A 109 -0.29 -30.01 -15.82
N MET A 110 -0.09 -28.73 -15.68
CA MET A 110 -0.80 -27.71 -16.46
C MET A 110 -0.49 -27.80 -17.97
N HIS A 111 0.67 -28.35 -18.32
CA HIS A 111 1.07 -28.66 -19.70
C HIS A 111 0.69 -30.07 -20.15
N GLY A 112 -0.09 -30.80 -19.33
CA GLY A 112 -0.61 -32.12 -19.68
C GLY A 112 0.26 -33.32 -19.27
N ASP A 113 1.34 -33.09 -18.55
CA ASP A 113 2.17 -34.19 -18.00
C ASP A 113 1.63 -34.68 -16.66
N MET A 114 0.69 -35.62 -16.73
CA MET A 114 0.08 -36.22 -15.53
C MET A 114 0.98 -37.24 -14.84
N SER A 115 2.12 -37.62 -15.41
CA SER A 115 3.07 -38.55 -14.77
C SER A 115 3.75 -37.91 -13.56
N ALA A 116 3.80 -36.62 -13.52
CA ALA A 116 4.32 -35.85 -12.39
C ALA A 116 3.55 -36.05 -11.07
N MET A 117 2.28 -36.49 -11.13
CA MET A 117 1.44 -36.69 -9.93
C MET A 117 1.99 -37.73 -8.98
N LYS A 118 2.68 -38.75 -9.46
CA LYS A 118 3.25 -39.80 -8.59
C LYS A 118 4.43 -39.32 -7.73
N THR A 119 5.11 -38.26 -8.21
CA THR A 119 6.24 -37.70 -7.49
C THR A 119 5.79 -36.77 -6.37
N GLU A 120 4.56 -36.26 -6.45
CA GLU A 120 3.97 -35.39 -5.44
C GLU A 120 3.78 -36.06 -4.10
N GLU A 121 3.13 -37.23 -4.10
CA GLU A 121 2.82 -37.99 -2.88
C GLU A 121 4.12 -38.36 -2.13
N ASP A 122 5.15 -38.75 -2.86
CA ASP A 122 6.48 -39.08 -2.31
C ASP A 122 7.19 -37.88 -1.69
N ILE A 123 7.01 -36.67 -2.25
CA ILE A 123 7.63 -35.45 -1.74
C ILE A 123 6.96 -35.01 -0.43
N TRP A 124 5.64 -35.04 -0.37
CA TRP A 124 4.90 -34.59 0.82
C TRP A 124 5.03 -35.54 1.99
N ASP A 125 5.05 -36.86 1.74
CA ASP A 125 5.20 -37.89 2.77
C ASP A 125 6.62 -37.93 3.37
N ALA A 126 7.62 -37.49 2.60
CA ALA A 126 9.01 -37.41 3.06
C ALA A 126 9.34 -36.15 3.88
N LEU A 127 8.44 -35.15 3.92
CA LEU A 127 8.71 -33.90 4.62
C LEU A 127 8.18 -33.93 6.05
N PRO A 128 9.00 -33.49 7.03
CA PRO A 128 8.46 -33.25 8.36
C PRO A 128 7.37 -32.18 8.26
N MET A 129 6.21 -32.43 8.86
CA MET A 129 5.17 -31.41 9.04
C MET A 129 5.74 -30.32 9.93
N GLU A 130 6.23 -29.20 9.35
CA GLU A 130 6.63 -28.02 10.11
C GLU A 130 7.77 -27.21 9.50
N PRO A 131 7.98 -26.03 10.06
CA PRO A 131 7.09 -24.90 10.28
C PRO A 131 7.23 -23.86 9.17
N TYR A 132 6.26 -22.96 9.10
CA TYR A 132 6.36 -21.75 8.28
C TYR A 132 7.57 -20.92 8.74
N ASP A 133 8.23 -20.21 7.84
CA ASP A 133 9.27 -19.27 8.22
C ASP A 133 8.66 -18.22 9.17
N PRO A 134 9.37 -17.85 10.23
CA PRO A 134 8.87 -16.85 11.15
C PRO A 134 8.75 -15.49 10.48
N ALA A 135 7.78 -14.68 10.91
CA ALA A 135 7.72 -13.29 10.52
C ALA A 135 9.00 -12.55 10.92
N VAL A 136 9.50 -11.73 10.02
CA VAL A 136 10.76 -11.00 10.22
C VAL A 136 10.47 -9.58 10.69
N GLN A 137 11.18 -9.12 11.71
CA GLN A 137 11.10 -7.75 12.17
C GLN A 137 12.36 -6.98 11.78
N MET A 138 12.16 -5.87 11.08
CA MET A 138 13.20 -4.92 10.72
C MET A 138 12.98 -3.62 11.50
N ARG A 139 14.05 -2.96 11.92
CA ARG A 139 13.99 -1.73 12.70
C ARG A 139 15.08 -0.75 12.26
N ARG A 140 14.72 0.53 12.18
CA ARG A 140 15.66 1.62 11.94
C ARG A 140 15.42 2.77 12.92
N VAL A 141 16.50 3.30 13.48
CA VAL A 141 16.50 4.54 14.25
C VAL A 141 16.82 5.70 13.30
N PHE A 142 16.14 6.83 13.49
CA PHE A 142 16.39 8.07 12.76
C PHE A 142 16.20 9.25 13.69
N ARG A 143 16.76 10.41 13.31
CA ARG A 143 16.71 11.61 14.14
C ARG A 143 16.04 12.75 13.39
N VAL A 144 15.12 13.41 14.07
CA VAL A 144 14.43 14.61 13.60
C VAL A 144 15.00 15.80 14.35
N GLY A 145 15.52 16.79 13.62
CA GLY A 145 16.22 17.95 14.18
C GLY A 145 15.38 19.21 14.33
N LYS A 146 14.15 19.21 13.77
CA LYS A 146 13.25 20.36 13.72
C LYS A 146 11.81 19.91 13.93
N SER A 147 10.93 20.89 14.23
CA SER A 147 9.50 20.64 14.22
C SER A 147 9.03 20.24 12.83
N VAL A 148 8.27 19.17 12.77
CA VAL A 148 7.68 18.61 11.54
C VAL A 148 6.27 19.12 11.41
N LYS A 149 5.97 19.76 10.28
CA LYS A 149 4.62 20.22 9.95
C LYS A 149 3.75 19.08 9.43
N ARG A 150 4.34 18.18 8.66
CA ARG A 150 3.65 17.03 8.06
C ARG A 150 4.60 15.87 7.91
N ALA A 151 4.17 14.69 8.28
CA ALA A 151 4.88 13.43 8.06
C ALA A 151 3.95 12.40 7.43
N ARG A 152 4.38 11.78 6.35
CA ARG A 152 3.64 10.73 5.64
C ARG A 152 4.52 9.52 5.46
N LEU A 153 3.98 8.37 5.85
CA LEU A 153 4.66 7.09 5.73
C LEU A 153 4.03 6.27 4.59
N TYR A 154 4.82 6.06 3.56
CA TYR A 154 4.47 5.23 2.39
C TYR A 154 5.02 3.83 2.60
N VAL A 155 4.16 2.81 2.56
CA VAL A 155 4.58 1.43 2.84
C VAL A 155 3.92 0.44 1.91
N THR A 156 4.71 -0.50 1.42
CA THR A 156 4.24 -1.70 0.74
C THR A 156 5.14 -2.89 1.08
N SER A 157 4.70 -4.10 0.78
CA SER A 157 5.49 -5.31 1.02
C SER A 157 5.23 -6.39 -0.02
N HIS A 158 6.23 -7.21 -0.24
CA HIS A 158 6.11 -8.57 -0.73
C HIS A 158 5.78 -9.46 0.48
N GLY A 159 4.49 -9.71 0.70
CA GLY A 159 3.96 -10.34 1.89
C GLY A 159 2.89 -9.49 2.57
N ILE A 160 2.73 -9.65 3.86
CA ILE A 160 1.89 -8.80 4.71
C ILE A 160 2.76 -8.12 5.76
N TYR A 161 2.39 -6.90 6.16
CA TYR A 161 3.18 -6.17 7.14
C TYR A 161 2.35 -5.52 8.26
N GLU A 162 3.02 -5.31 9.39
CA GLU A 162 2.62 -4.37 10.44
C GLU A 162 3.75 -3.36 10.65
N VAL A 163 3.42 -2.08 10.79
CA VAL A 163 4.41 -1.01 10.97
C VAL A 163 4.11 -0.21 12.23
N LYS A 164 5.17 0.14 12.95
CA LYS A 164 5.13 0.94 14.18
C LYS A 164 6.15 2.07 14.11
N ILE A 165 5.78 3.22 14.67
CA ILE A 165 6.71 4.32 14.96
C ILE A 165 6.72 4.52 16.48
N ASN A 166 7.91 4.57 17.04
CA ASN A 166 8.12 4.74 18.49
C ASN A 166 7.32 3.74 19.36
N GLY A 167 7.18 2.51 18.83
CA GLY A 167 6.45 1.42 19.49
C GLY A 167 4.93 1.46 19.32
N LYS A 168 4.37 2.50 18.73
CA LYS A 168 2.93 2.62 18.47
C LYS A 168 2.59 2.17 17.05
N SER A 169 1.53 1.37 16.89
CA SER A 169 1.02 0.98 15.58
C SER A 169 0.47 2.21 14.85
N VAL A 170 0.86 2.42 13.60
CA VAL A 170 0.40 3.57 12.80
C VAL A 170 -1.01 3.36 12.23
N THR A 171 -1.54 2.16 12.31
CA THR A 171 -2.88 1.80 11.85
C THR A 171 -3.40 0.58 12.61
N ASP A 172 -4.70 0.44 12.68
CA ASP A 172 -5.41 -0.76 13.16
C ASP A 172 -5.80 -1.71 12.01
N SER A 173 -5.60 -1.28 10.76
CA SER A 173 -5.79 -2.13 9.58
C SER A 173 -4.87 -3.34 9.59
N ARG A 174 -5.38 -4.47 9.13
CA ARG A 174 -4.68 -5.75 9.12
C ARG A 174 -4.47 -6.24 7.68
N LEU A 175 -3.52 -7.17 7.52
CA LEU A 175 -3.21 -7.84 6.25
C LEU A 175 -2.78 -6.86 5.14
N ASN A 176 -2.13 -5.76 5.51
CA ASN A 176 -1.58 -4.79 4.54
C ASN A 176 -0.39 -5.41 3.77
N PRO A 177 -0.21 -5.05 2.50
CA PRO A 177 -0.94 -4.11 1.66
C PRO A 177 -2.21 -4.68 1.03
N GLY A 178 -2.60 -5.91 1.35
CA GLY A 178 -3.71 -6.64 0.76
C GLY A 178 -3.28 -7.44 -0.48
N PHE A 179 -4.16 -8.35 -0.91
CA PHE A 179 -3.90 -9.20 -2.05
C PHE A 179 -3.97 -8.44 -3.39
N THR A 180 -3.02 -8.74 -4.27
CA THR A 180 -3.01 -8.35 -5.69
C THR A 180 -2.29 -9.41 -6.52
N ALA A 181 -2.35 -9.33 -7.84
CA ALA A 181 -1.42 -10.04 -8.72
C ALA A 181 -0.07 -9.31 -8.64
N TYR A 182 0.80 -9.78 -7.76
CA TYR A 182 2.04 -9.08 -7.39
C TYR A 182 3.03 -8.91 -8.54
N ASP A 183 2.93 -9.74 -9.57
CA ASP A 183 3.68 -9.64 -10.83
C ASP A 183 3.24 -8.46 -11.71
N ARG A 184 2.04 -7.93 -11.47
CA ARG A 184 1.44 -6.86 -12.27
C ARG A 184 1.22 -5.57 -11.50
N ARG A 185 0.76 -5.67 -10.26
CA ARG A 185 0.40 -4.53 -9.45
C ARG A 185 0.60 -4.80 -7.98
N LEU A 186 1.27 -3.89 -7.30
CA LEU A 186 1.42 -3.87 -5.86
C LEU A 186 0.73 -2.62 -5.30
N LYS A 187 -0.15 -2.81 -4.34
CA LYS A 187 -0.75 -1.71 -3.58
C LYS A 187 0.25 -1.20 -2.55
N TYR A 188 0.19 0.08 -2.24
CA TYR A 188 0.84 0.64 -1.07
C TYR A 188 -0.14 1.47 -0.27
N GLN A 189 0.14 1.65 1.01
CA GLN A 189 -0.63 2.52 1.90
C GLN A 189 0.16 3.79 2.20
N VAL A 190 -0.58 4.86 2.45
CA VAL A 190 -0.06 6.13 2.94
C VAL A 190 -0.68 6.38 4.30
N TYR A 191 0.16 6.56 5.30
CA TYR A 191 -0.27 6.85 6.67
C TYR A 191 0.11 8.27 7.06
N ASP A 192 -0.85 9.00 7.61
CA ASP A 192 -0.57 10.19 8.38
C ASP A 192 0.12 9.78 9.68
N VAL A 193 1.34 10.26 9.87
CA VAL A 193 2.16 9.91 11.03
C VAL A 193 2.67 11.15 11.79
N ASP A 194 2.00 12.27 11.63
CA ASP A 194 2.34 13.55 12.29
C ASP A 194 2.46 13.37 13.80
N GLU A 195 1.50 12.68 14.42
CA GLU A 195 1.46 12.46 15.86
C GLU A 195 2.43 11.37 16.37
N PHE A 196 3.02 10.60 15.47
CA PHE A 196 3.94 9.51 15.83
C PHE A 196 5.40 9.93 15.83
N VAL A 197 5.73 10.98 15.07
CA VAL A 197 7.09 11.51 14.94
C VAL A 197 7.35 12.60 15.98
N GLN A 198 8.48 12.52 16.65
CA GLN A 198 8.86 13.49 17.67
C GLN A 198 10.23 14.12 17.37
N ASN A 199 10.50 15.29 17.91
CA ASN A 199 11.85 15.86 17.87
C ASN A 199 12.84 14.96 18.59
N GLY A 200 14.04 14.83 18.03
CA GLY A 200 15.07 13.96 18.55
C GLY A 200 15.04 12.56 17.92
N GLU A 201 15.31 11.56 18.73
CA GLU A 201 15.42 10.18 18.28
C GLU A 201 14.04 9.54 18.09
N ASN A 202 13.89 8.86 16.97
CA ASN A 202 12.70 8.09 16.60
C ASN A 202 13.12 6.70 16.13
N ALA A 203 12.19 5.75 16.18
CA ALA A 203 12.38 4.42 15.64
C ALA A 203 11.17 3.99 14.80
N VAL A 204 11.40 3.54 13.59
CA VAL A 204 10.42 2.81 12.80
C VAL A 204 10.75 1.32 12.87
N SER A 205 9.73 0.50 13.09
CA SER A 205 9.84 -0.96 13.00
C SER A 205 8.73 -1.51 12.12
N VAL A 206 9.08 -2.50 11.32
CA VAL A 206 8.13 -3.21 10.46
C VAL A 206 8.29 -4.70 10.65
N THR A 207 7.19 -5.39 10.84
CA THR A 207 7.13 -6.85 10.85
C THR A 207 6.54 -7.30 9.52
N VAL A 208 7.23 -8.20 8.82
CA VAL A 208 6.81 -8.74 7.52
C VAL A 208 6.67 -10.24 7.63
N ALA A 209 5.57 -10.78 7.10
CA ALA A 209 5.30 -12.20 7.01
C ALA A 209 4.93 -12.59 5.58
N ASP A 210 4.93 -13.88 5.30
CA ASP A 210 4.74 -14.46 3.97
C ASP A 210 3.51 -13.93 3.21
N GLY A 211 2.37 -13.77 3.90
CA GLY A 211 1.12 -13.34 3.29
C GLY A 211 0.75 -14.19 2.07
N TRP A 212 0.18 -13.54 1.06
CA TRP A 212 -0.14 -14.18 -0.22
C TRP A 212 1.03 -14.17 -1.22
N TYR A 213 2.11 -13.44 -0.93
CA TYR A 213 3.27 -13.38 -1.82
C TYR A 213 4.07 -14.68 -1.81
N LYS A 214 4.42 -15.14 -0.63
CA LYS A 214 5.17 -16.37 -0.39
C LYS A 214 4.28 -17.49 0.18
N GLY A 215 3.25 -17.13 0.93
CA GLY A 215 2.34 -18.06 1.57
C GLY A 215 1.45 -18.80 0.59
N LYS A 216 0.65 -19.69 1.12
CA LYS A 216 -0.26 -20.55 0.36
C LYS A 216 -1.49 -19.77 -0.10
N ILE A 217 -1.86 -19.90 -1.38
CA ILE A 217 -3.07 -19.35 -1.96
C ILE A 217 -3.99 -20.51 -2.38
N ALA A 218 -5.19 -20.54 -1.83
CA ALA A 218 -6.20 -21.57 -2.13
C ALA A 218 -5.62 -23.00 -2.03
N LEU A 219 -5.61 -23.75 -3.12
CA LEU A 219 -5.03 -25.08 -3.24
C LEU A 219 -3.54 -25.07 -3.60
N GLY A 220 -2.96 -23.87 -3.82
CA GLY A 220 -1.54 -23.72 -4.14
C GLY A 220 -0.63 -24.12 -2.95
N HIS A 221 0.65 -24.25 -3.25
CA HIS A 221 1.66 -24.73 -2.28
C HIS A 221 2.52 -23.62 -1.71
N GLY A 222 2.24 -22.39 -2.11
CA GLY A 222 2.99 -21.20 -1.73
C GLY A 222 4.10 -20.85 -2.71
N CYS A 223 4.71 -19.67 -2.49
CA CYS A 223 5.74 -19.09 -3.35
C CYS A 223 5.27 -18.79 -4.78
N GLU A 224 3.96 -18.59 -5.01
CA GLU A 224 3.43 -18.30 -6.34
C GLU A 224 4.01 -17.01 -6.94
N TYR A 225 4.36 -16.04 -6.10
CA TYR A 225 4.92 -14.75 -6.56
C TYR A 225 6.38 -14.55 -6.18
N GLY A 226 6.88 -15.24 -5.16
CA GLY A 226 8.26 -15.14 -4.74
C GLY A 226 8.57 -15.88 -3.45
N GLU A 227 9.86 -15.99 -3.16
CA GLU A 227 10.37 -16.82 -2.06
C GLU A 227 10.81 -16.01 -0.83
N VAL A 228 11.09 -14.72 -1.02
CA VAL A 228 11.61 -13.86 0.04
C VAL A 228 10.66 -12.69 0.26
N PRO A 229 10.03 -12.59 1.44
CA PRO A 229 9.23 -11.42 1.76
C PRO A 229 10.13 -10.19 1.90
N GLY A 230 9.60 -9.02 1.54
CA GLY A 230 10.34 -7.78 1.61
C GLY A 230 9.44 -6.60 1.90
N VAL A 231 10.02 -5.47 2.24
CA VAL A 231 9.30 -4.22 2.47
C VAL A 231 9.95 -3.05 1.74
N LEU A 232 9.10 -2.18 1.21
CA LEU A 232 9.49 -0.87 0.72
C LEU A 232 8.80 0.18 1.58
N LEU A 233 9.58 1.02 2.26
CA LEU A 233 9.10 1.99 3.21
C LEU A 233 9.81 3.33 3.01
N GLN A 234 9.02 4.40 2.87
CA GLN A 234 9.50 5.77 2.73
C GLN A 234 8.76 6.68 3.67
N LEU A 235 9.51 7.42 4.50
CA LEU A 235 8.97 8.46 5.36
C LEU A 235 9.32 9.82 4.74
N GLU A 236 8.31 10.60 4.43
CA GLU A 236 8.46 11.99 3.99
C GLU A 236 8.04 12.94 5.09
N MET A 237 8.84 13.96 5.31
CA MET A 237 8.60 14.97 6.33
C MET A 237 8.76 16.35 5.71
N ILE A 238 7.88 17.26 6.07
CA ILE A 238 7.93 18.68 5.72
C ILE A 238 8.12 19.45 7.03
N ASP A 239 9.18 20.25 7.08
CA ASP A 239 9.49 21.11 8.21
C ASP A 239 8.51 22.29 8.31
N GLU A 240 8.40 22.93 9.46
CA GLU A 240 7.54 24.10 9.70
C GLU A 240 8.08 25.41 9.08
N ASN A 241 9.19 25.41 8.36
CA ASN A 241 9.79 26.61 7.78
C ASN A 241 9.46 26.79 6.31
#